data_31fbcd76ce884dcb9d6203a88e21f38d
#
_entry.id   31fbcd76ce884dcb9d6203a88e21f38d
#
_cell.length_a   1.000
_cell.length_b   1.000
_cell.length_c   1.000
_cell.angle_alpha   90.00
_cell.angle_beta   90.00
_cell.angle_gamma   90.00
#
_symmetry.space_group_name_H-M   'P 1'
#
loop_
_entity.id
_entity.type
_entity.pdbx_description
1 polymer ?
#
loop_
_entity_poly.entity_id
_entity_poly.type
_entity_poly.pdbx_seq_one_letter_code
_entity_poly.pdbx_strand_id
1 'polypeptide(L)'
;VRWAVAGYGDVVTRRVLPALGESGEEVAYVWGRDAGRAARTAAAQGAAAGGDDTGRLFAGVDAVYVATPVVAHVPLAARALGAGCHVLVEKPLAGALGGGAALAERARAARRCAGVAYYRRLGPAARWLASALRDGASRLWLDFRAPFDPGPEHPMRWRTDPAVAGGGVLADAGSHRLDLLLGALGRPSHVESRVDRRFPDGCERRARLTLEWASGVTAECCFAWAEGPVRDRFEARAAGRSYVLDPLDADAVPNPHLPLIADFVAAAGEGRAPVCPLAEAALVDEVIAAALA
;
A
#
# COMPACT_ATOMS: atom_id res chain seq x y z
N VAL A 1 -6.68 0.96 -21.19
CA VAL A 1 -5.44 1.66 -20.80
C VAL A 1 -4.25 0.76 -21.07
N ARG A 2 -3.18 1.33 -21.61
CA ARG A 2 -1.95 0.62 -21.92
C ARG A 2 -0.94 0.78 -20.77
N TRP A 3 -0.55 -0.33 -20.14
CA TRP A 3 0.23 -0.33 -18.92
C TRP A 3 1.69 -0.74 -19.12
N ALA A 4 2.57 -0.16 -18.31
CA ALA A 4 3.84 -0.80 -17.96
C ALA A 4 3.86 -1.12 -16.45
N VAL A 5 4.56 -2.19 -16.10
CA VAL A 5 4.68 -2.67 -14.71
C VAL A 5 6.14 -2.68 -14.31
N ALA A 6 6.51 -1.89 -13.29
CA ALA A 6 7.84 -1.88 -12.70
C ALA A 6 7.89 -2.86 -11.53
N GLY A 7 8.52 -3.99 -11.74
CA GLY A 7 8.64 -5.09 -10.79
C GLY A 7 8.16 -6.42 -11.35
N TYR A 8 8.63 -7.50 -10.78
CA TYR A 8 8.26 -8.88 -11.13
C TYR A 8 8.21 -9.77 -9.87
N GLY A 9 7.91 -9.16 -8.73
CA GLY A 9 7.76 -9.86 -7.45
C GLY A 9 6.45 -10.64 -7.34
N ASP A 10 6.27 -11.28 -6.20
CA ASP A 10 5.12 -12.15 -5.92
C ASP A 10 3.77 -11.42 -6.09
N VAL A 11 3.66 -10.19 -5.59
CA VAL A 11 2.43 -9.40 -5.76
C VAL A 11 2.12 -9.11 -7.24
N VAL A 12 3.15 -8.86 -8.05
CA VAL A 12 2.99 -8.60 -9.48
C VAL A 12 2.47 -9.85 -10.20
N THR A 13 3.10 -10.99 -9.97
CA THR A 13 2.76 -12.23 -10.68
C THR A 13 1.45 -12.86 -10.22
N ARG A 14 1.11 -12.73 -8.93
CA ARG A 14 -0.09 -13.37 -8.36
C ARG A 14 -1.32 -12.46 -8.34
N ARG A 15 -1.15 -11.15 -8.41
CA ARG A 15 -2.24 -10.18 -8.20
C ARG A 15 -2.35 -9.16 -9.32
N VAL A 16 -1.28 -8.40 -9.58
CA VAL A 16 -1.33 -7.23 -10.46
C VAL A 16 -1.53 -7.63 -11.91
N LEU A 17 -0.65 -8.49 -12.47
CA LEU A 17 -0.75 -8.91 -13.87
C LEU A 17 -2.04 -9.69 -14.15
N PRO A 18 -2.47 -10.66 -13.31
CA PRO A 18 -3.78 -11.27 -13.44
C PRO A 18 -4.93 -10.27 -13.40
N ALA A 19 -4.93 -9.30 -12.48
CA ALA A 19 -6.00 -8.32 -12.39
C ALA A 19 -6.05 -7.39 -13.61
N LEU A 20 -4.90 -6.98 -14.16
CA LEU A 20 -4.84 -6.22 -15.42
C LEU A 20 -5.42 -7.02 -16.58
N GLY A 21 -5.05 -8.30 -16.72
CA GLY A 21 -5.59 -9.18 -17.73
C GLY A 21 -7.10 -9.41 -17.61
N GLU A 22 -7.60 -9.68 -16.40
CA GLU A 22 -9.04 -9.84 -16.12
C GLU A 22 -9.84 -8.55 -16.37
N SER A 23 -9.21 -7.38 -16.20
CA SER A 23 -9.82 -6.07 -16.51
C SER A 23 -9.78 -5.73 -18.01
N GLY A 24 -9.20 -6.58 -18.85
CA GLY A 24 -9.04 -6.31 -20.29
C GLY A 24 -7.99 -5.25 -20.62
N GLU A 25 -7.07 -4.99 -19.70
CA GLU A 25 -6.02 -3.99 -19.84
C GLU A 25 -4.80 -4.56 -20.59
N GLU A 26 -4.18 -3.77 -21.46
CA GLU A 26 -2.96 -4.17 -22.18
C GLU A 26 -1.73 -3.94 -21.30
N VAL A 27 -0.89 -4.96 -21.13
CA VAL A 27 0.43 -4.82 -20.49
C VAL A 27 1.50 -4.79 -21.57
N ALA A 28 2.00 -3.61 -21.88
CA ALA A 28 3.02 -3.39 -22.91
C ALA A 28 4.42 -3.78 -22.47
N TYR A 29 4.76 -3.59 -21.19
CA TYR A 29 6.10 -3.85 -20.71
C TYR A 29 6.16 -4.23 -19.23
N VAL A 30 6.93 -5.26 -18.90
CA VAL A 30 7.31 -5.60 -17.53
C VAL A 30 8.78 -5.26 -17.33
N TRP A 31 9.07 -4.32 -16.44
CA TRP A 31 10.41 -3.86 -16.16
C TRP A 31 10.97 -4.45 -14.86
N GLY A 32 12.28 -4.76 -14.87
CA GLY A 32 13.01 -5.09 -13.67
C GLY A 32 14.53 -5.16 -13.91
N ARG A 33 15.32 -5.10 -12.85
CA ARG A 33 16.80 -5.06 -12.92
C ARG A 33 17.44 -6.31 -13.55
N ASP A 34 16.75 -7.45 -13.48
CA ASP A 34 17.13 -8.67 -14.18
C ASP A 34 16.26 -8.78 -15.43
N ALA A 35 16.84 -8.44 -16.59
CA ALA A 35 16.17 -8.45 -17.89
C ALA A 35 15.58 -9.82 -18.23
N GLY A 36 16.32 -10.90 -17.94
CA GLY A 36 15.88 -12.26 -18.22
C GLY A 36 14.66 -12.67 -17.39
N ARG A 37 14.65 -12.32 -16.11
CA ARG A 37 13.50 -12.56 -15.21
C ARG A 37 12.28 -11.72 -15.61
N ALA A 38 12.49 -10.45 -15.98
CA ALA A 38 11.41 -9.59 -16.46
C ALA A 38 10.78 -10.13 -17.75
N ALA A 39 11.61 -10.57 -18.71
CA ALA A 39 11.16 -11.16 -19.96
C ALA A 39 10.37 -12.47 -19.72
N ARG A 40 10.85 -13.36 -18.87
CA ARG A 40 10.14 -14.59 -18.50
C ARG A 40 8.80 -14.30 -17.83
N THR A 41 8.77 -13.31 -16.91
CA THR A 41 7.52 -12.90 -16.26
C THR A 41 6.53 -12.34 -17.28
N ALA A 42 6.97 -11.48 -18.19
CA ALA A 42 6.12 -10.93 -19.24
C ALA A 42 5.51 -12.04 -20.11
N ALA A 43 6.33 -12.97 -20.60
CA ALA A 43 5.88 -14.09 -21.42
C ALA A 43 4.87 -14.99 -20.68
N ALA A 44 5.12 -15.30 -19.41
CA ALA A 44 4.24 -16.15 -18.60
C ALA A 44 2.88 -15.51 -18.26
N GLN A 45 2.79 -14.18 -18.32
CA GLN A 45 1.61 -13.40 -17.93
C GLN A 45 0.93 -12.67 -19.10
N GLY A 46 1.33 -12.98 -20.34
CA GLY A 46 0.72 -12.42 -21.55
C GLY A 46 1.04 -10.94 -21.81
N ALA A 47 2.08 -10.38 -21.18
CA ALA A 47 2.56 -9.04 -21.48
C ALA A 47 3.35 -9.02 -22.81
N ALA A 48 3.31 -7.90 -23.53
CA ALA A 48 3.90 -7.81 -24.87
C ALA A 48 5.44 -7.93 -24.86
N ALA A 49 6.12 -7.44 -23.80
CA ALA A 49 7.57 -7.54 -23.64
C ALA A 49 8.00 -7.39 -22.18
N GLY A 50 9.25 -7.77 -21.86
CA GLY A 50 9.88 -7.52 -20.57
C GLY A 50 11.38 -7.34 -20.70
N GLY A 51 12.00 -6.61 -19.76
CA GLY A 51 13.43 -6.32 -19.74
C GLY A 51 13.82 -5.30 -18.69
N ASP A 52 15.02 -4.72 -18.83
CA ASP A 52 15.62 -3.76 -17.91
C ASP A 52 15.74 -2.32 -18.49
N ASP A 53 15.23 -2.11 -19.70
CA ASP A 53 15.24 -0.78 -20.33
C ASP A 53 14.23 0.16 -19.65
N THR A 54 14.74 1.10 -18.87
CA THR A 54 13.93 2.10 -18.19
C THR A 54 13.28 3.11 -19.14
N GLY A 55 13.77 3.28 -20.36
CA GLY A 55 13.13 4.12 -21.37
C GLY A 55 11.78 3.54 -21.80
N ARG A 56 11.73 2.24 -22.05
CA ARG A 56 10.52 1.51 -22.43
C ARG A 56 9.47 1.47 -21.33
N LEU A 57 9.86 1.61 -20.05
CA LEU A 57 8.93 1.65 -18.92
C LEU A 57 7.96 2.84 -19.01
N PHE A 58 8.35 3.91 -19.68
CA PHE A 58 7.55 5.14 -19.74
C PHE A 58 7.11 5.50 -21.18
N ALA A 59 7.64 4.81 -22.18
CA ALA A 59 7.39 5.15 -23.59
C ALA A 59 6.14 4.44 -24.15
N GLY A 60 5.21 5.23 -24.68
CA GLY A 60 4.03 4.70 -25.37
C GLY A 60 3.07 3.94 -24.46
N VAL A 61 3.00 4.29 -23.19
CA VAL A 61 2.07 3.74 -22.20
C VAL A 61 1.27 4.86 -21.56
N ASP A 62 0.03 4.57 -21.15
CA ASP A 62 -0.86 5.53 -20.50
C ASP A 62 -0.64 5.53 -18.98
N ALA A 63 -0.29 4.38 -18.42
CA ALA A 63 -0.14 4.19 -16.98
C ALA A 63 1.04 3.31 -16.61
N VAL A 64 1.61 3.56 -15.44
CA VAL A 64 2.69 2.74 -14.85
C VAL A 64 2.24 2.22 -13.49
N TYR A 65 2.32 0.90 -13.32
CA TYR A 65 2.20 0.26 -12.02
C TYR A 65 3.58 0.07 -11.40
N VAL A 66 3.83 0.66 -10.22
CA VAL A 66 5.13 0.59 -9.53
C VAL A 66 5.05 -0.40 -8.37
N ALA A 67 5.73 -1.54 -8.50
CA ALA A 67 5.78 -2.63 -7.52
C ALA A 67 7.22 -3.13 -7.26
N THR A 68 8.11 -2.19 -7.10
CA THR A 68 9.53 -2.39 -6.74
C THR A 68 9.69 -2.43 -5.21
N PRO A 69 10.90 -2.60 -4.64
CA PRO A 69 11.15 -2.24 -3.25
C PRO A 69 10.82 -0.76 -2.99
N VAL A 70 10.39 -0.45 -1.76
CA VAL A 70 9.79 0.85 -1.38
C VAL A 70 10.68 2.04 -1.71
N VAL A 71 11.99 1.93 -1.52
CA VAL A 71 12.98 2.97 -1.85
C VAL A 71 12.90 3.46 -3.30
N ALA A 72 12.40 2.64 -4.22
CA ALA A 72 12.26 3.00 -5.64
C ALA A 72 10.85 3.50 -6.01
N HIS A 73 9.87 3.46 -5.11
CA HIS A 73 8.49 3.87 -5.40
C HIS A 73 8.40 5.33 -5.84
N VAL A 74 8.80 6.25 -4.97
CA VAL A 74 8.72 7.70 -5.24
C VAL A 74 9.57 8.11 -6.46
N PRO A 75 10.84 7.68 -6.60
CA PRO A 75 11.64 8.01 -7.78
C PRO A 75 11.03 7.53 -9.11
N LEU A 76 10.54 6.28 -9.17
CA LEU A 76 9.95 5.75 -10.40
C LEU A 76 8.61 6.40 -10.73
N ALA A 77 7.75 6.60 -9.72
CA ALA A 77 6.49 7.29 -9.87
C ALA A 77 6.67 8.74 -10.34
N ALA A 78 7.67 9.45 -9.82
CA ALA A 78 7.99 10.81 -10.26
C ALA A 78 8.46 10.87 -11.72
N ARG A 79 9.21 9.86 -12.18
CA ARG A 79 9.61 9.74 -13.60
C ARG A 79 8.41 9.45 -14.48
N ALA A 80 7.53 8.54 -14.08
CA ALA A 80 6.31 8.22 -14.82
C ALA A 80 5.39 9.45 -14.99
N LEU A 81 5.16 10.21 -13.90
CA LEU A 81 4.42 11.46 -13.96
C LEU A 81 5.10 12.49 -14.87
N GLY A 82 6.44 12.58 -14.83
CA GLY A 82 7.21 13.45 -15.72
C GLY A 82 7.13 13.05 -17.20
N ALA A 83 6.89 11.79 -17.49
CA ALA A 83 6.64 11.26 -18.83
C ALA A 83 5.16 11.37 -19.25
N GLY A 84 4.30 11.93 -18.40
CA GLY A 84 2.88 12.11 -18.67
C GLY A 84 2.02 10.86 -18.44
N CYS A 85 2.51 9.86 -17.73
CA CYS A 85 1.75 8.66 -17.40
C CYS A 85 0.91 8.85 -16.13
N HIS A 86 -0.22 8.15 -16.05
CA HIS A 86 -0.92 7.88 -14.79
C HIS A 86 -0.08 6.90 -13.95
N VAL A 87 -0.21 6.91 -12.61
CA VAL A 87 0.65 6.10 -11.76
C VAL A 87 -0.13 5.43 -10.64
N LEU A 88 -0.03 4.11 -10.55
CA LEU A 88 -0.49 3.33 -9.40
C LEU A 88 0.73 2.69 -8.71
N VAL A 89 0.92 2.99 -7.43
CA VAL A 89 2.10 2.56 -6.66
C VAL A 89 1.71 1.51 -5.63
N GLU A 90 2.53 0.47 -5.46
CA GLU A 90 2.35 -0.45 -4.34
C GLU A 90 2.53 0.24 -2.99
N LYS A 91 1.89 -0.35 -1.98
CA LYS A 91 1.99 0.13 -0.60
C LYS A 91 3.27 -0.38 0.10
N PRO A 92 3.79 0.33 1.09
CA PRO A 92 3.48 1.73 1.40
C PRO A 92 4.00 2.64 0.29
N LEU A 93 3.50 3.87 0.19
CA LEU A 93 4.00 4.81 -0.84
C LEU A 93 5.50 5.05 -0.66
N ALA A 94 5.92 5.44 0.54
CA ALA A 94 7.30 5.66 0.91
C ALA A 94 7.64 5.19 2.34
N GLY A 95 6.64 4.95 3.21
CA GLY A 95 6.88 4.74 4.63
C GLY A 95 7.67 5.90 5.24
N ALA A 96 8.65 5.60 6.07
CA ALA A 96 9.51 6.61 6.69
C ALA A 96 10.58 7.21 5.75
N LEU A 97 10.72 6.73 4.49
CA LEU A 97 11.66 7.32 3.52
C LEU A 97 11.23 8.70 3.03
N GLY A 98 9.93 9.01 3.10
CA GLY A 98 9.39 10.31 2.75
C GLY A 98 9.25 10.56 1.24
N GLY A 99 8.87 11.80 0.89
CA GLY A 99 8.69 12.22 -0.50
C GLY A 99 7.27 12.04 -1.05
N GLY A 100 6.36 11.37 -0.32
CA GLY A 100 4.99 11.11 -0.76
C GLY A 100 4.19 12.40 -1.01
N ALA A 101 4.29 13.40 -0.13
CA ALA A 101 3.58 14.68 -0.28
C ALA A 101 4.04 15.44 -1.53
N ALA A 102 5.36 15.52 -1.77
CA ALA A 102 5.90 16.16 -2.97
C ALA A 102 5.48 15.42 -4.26
N LEU A 103 5.39 14.08 -4.20
CA LEU A 103 4.89 13.29 -5.32
C LEU A 103 3.41 13.55 -5.61
N ALA A 104 2.57 13.71 -4.58
CA ALA A 104 1.16 14.07 -4.72
C ALA A 104 0.99 15.43 -5.41
N GLU A 105 1.77 16.44 -5.02
CA GLU A 105 1.78 17.76 -5.68
C GLU A 105 2.23 17.66 -7.15
N ARG A 106 3.22 16.82 -7.43
CA ARG A 106 3.68 16.58 -8.79
C ARG A 106 2.59 15.95 -9.67
N ALA A 107 1.85 14.98 -9.13
CA ALA A 107 0.72 14.37 -9.84
C ALA A 107 -0.39 15.38 -10.16
N ARG A 108 -0.72 16.22 -9.17
CA ARG A 108 -1.69 17.33 -9.35
C ARG A 108 -1.24 18.31 -10.43
N ALA A 109 0.01 18.74 -10.41
CA ALA A 109 0.57 19.63 -11.40
C ALA A 109 0.58 19.02 -12.82
N ALA A 110 0.89 17.72 -12.93
CA ALA A 110 0.87 16.97 -14.18
C ALA A 110 -0.56 16.65 -14.67
N ARG A 111 -1.60 16.88 -13.87
CA ARG A 111 -3.00 16.50 -14.14
C ARG A 111 -3.11 15.01 -14.50
N ARG A 112 -2.44 14.16 -13.73
CA ARG A 112 -2.48 12.70 -13.90
C ARG A 112 -3.14 12.03 -12.70
N CYS A 113 -3.94 11.01 -13.00
CA CYS A 113 -4.46 10.13 -11.96
C CYS A 113 -3.28 9.41 -11.32
N ALA A 114 -3.20 9.47 -9.98
CA ALA A 114 -2.12 8.86 -9.23
C ALA A 114 -2.63 8.37 -7.87
N GLY A 115 -2.31 7.12 -7.52
CA GLY A 115 -2.80 6.47 -6.31
C GLY A 115 -1.87 5.40 -5.78
N VAL A 116 -2.27 4.82 -4.65
CA VAL A 116 -1.56 3.74 -3.96
C VAL A 116 -2.46 2.52 -3.81
N ALA A 117 -1.87 1.33 -3.86
CA ALA A 117 -2.57 0.06 -3.88
C ALA A 117 -3.10 -0.37 -2.49
N TYR A 118 -3.81 0.52 -1.81
CA TYR A 118 -4.52 0.21 -0.57
C TYR A 118 -5.91 -0.39 -0.84
N TYR A 119 -5.93 -1.57 -1.46
CA TYR A 119 -7.13 -2.27 -1.91
C TYR A 119 -8.17 -2.52 -0.81
N ARG A 120 -7.79 -2.54 0.47
CA ARG A 120 -8.71 -2.73 1.60
C ARG A 120 -9.77 -1.63 1.72
N ARG A 121 -9.55 -0.46 1.13
CA ARG A 121 -10.58 0.60 1.04
C ARG A 121 -11.83 0.18 0.26
N LEU A 122 -11.69 -0.75 -0.67
CA LEU A 122 -12.81 -1.32 -1.44
C LEU A 122 -13.39 -2.59 -0.80
N GLY A 123 -12.78 -3.05 0.30
CA GLY A 123 -13.11 -4.28 0.98
C GLY A 123 -14.12 -4.14 2.12
N PRO A 124 -14.44 -5.27 2.75
CA PRO A 124 -15.35 -5.34 3.91
C PRO A 124 -14.88 -4.51 5.11
N ALA A 125 -13.56 -4.42 5.33
CA ALA A 125 -12.99 -3.68 6.46
C ALA A 125 -13.33 -2.18 6.44
N ALA A 126 -13.30 -1.56 5.24
CA ALA A 126 -13.70 -0.16 5.09
C ALA A 126 -15.19 0.05 5.37
N ARG A 127 -16.05 -0.84 4.86
CA ARG A 127 -17.50 -0.80 5.11
C ARG A 127 -17.83 -1.00 6.58
N TRP A 128 -17.17 -1.94 7.23
CA TRP A 128 -17.30 -2.19 8.66
C TRP A 128 -16.92 -0.96 9.49
N LEU A 129 -15.75 -0.36 9.22
CA LEU A 129 -15.30 0.85 9.92
C LEU A 129 -16.29 2.01 9.73
N ALA A 130 -16.73 2.25 8.50
CA ALA A 130 -17.72 3.29 8.21
C ALA A 130 -19.03 3.06 8.94
N SER A 131 -19.49 1.81 9.09
CA SER A 131 -20.68 1.49 9.88
C SER A 131 -20.47 1.76 11.38
N ALA A 132 -19.36 1.27 11.95
CA ALA A 132 -19.06 1.48 13.36
C ALA A 132 -18.98 2.98 13.72
N LEU A 133 -18.34 3.79 12.85
CA LEU A 133 -18.26 5.24 13.05
C LEU A 133 -19.61 5.94 12.95
N ARG A 134 -20.47 5.55 11.98
CA ARG A 134 -21.85 6.08 11.89
C ARG A 134 -22.68 5.75 13.14
N ASP A 135 -22.45 4.60 13.76
CA ASP A 135 -23.11 4.19 15.00
C ASP A 135 -22.48 4.83 16.25
N GLY A 136 -21.55 5.78 16.07
CA GLY A 136 -20.95 6.57 17.13
C GLY A 136 -19.76 5.89 17.81
N ALA A 137 -19.05 4.99 17.13
CA ALA A 137 -17.82 4.42 17.69
C ALA A 137 -16.76 5.50 17.93
N SER A 138 -16.28 5.57 19.16
CA SER A 138 -15.25 6.52 19.58
C SER A 138 -13.96 5.86 20.06
N ARG A 139 -13.95 4.54 20.23
CA ARG A 139 -12.75 3.77 20.59
C ARG A 139 -12.56 2.62 19.63
N LEU A 140 -11.38 2.55 19.04
CA LEU A 140 -10.99 1.55 18.06
C LEU A 140 -9.76 0.80 18.54
N TRP A 141 -9.67 -0.49 18.24
CA TRP A 141 -8.50 -1.34 18.49
C TRP A 141 -8.17 -2.14 17.24
N LEU A 142 -6.90 -2.13 16.87
CA LEU A 142 -6.36 -2.86 15.74
C LEU A 142 -5.19 -3.71 16.23
N ASP A 143 -5.29 -5.02 16.07
CA ASP A 143 -4.25 -5.98 16.47
C ASP A 143 -3.89 -6.85 15.28
N PHE A 144 -2.66 -6.67 14.77
CA PHE A 144 -2.09 -7.51 13.72
C PHE A 144 -0.85 -8.23 14.23
N ARG A 145 -0.83 -9.55 14.01
CA ARG A 145 0.34 -10.41 14.28
C ARG A 145 0.48 -11.43 13.17
N ALA A 146 1.70 -11.64 12.72
CA ALA A 146 2.04 -12.70 11.77
C ALA A 146 3.49 -13.15 11.98
N PRO A 147 3.82 -14.43 11.70
CA PRO A 147 5.19 -14.89 11.70
C PRO A 147 5.94 -14.25 10.53
N PHE A 148 7.06 -13.61 10.84
CA PHE A 148 8.02 -13.11 9.86
C PHE A 148 9.39 -12.96 10.50
N ASP A 149 10.29 -13.87 10.14
CA ASP A 149 11.70 -13.84 10.55
C ASP A 149 12.57 -14.37 9.41
N PRO A 150 12.86 -13.50 8.41
CA PRO A 150 13.58 -13.93 7.22
C PRO A 150 15.05 -14.15 7.55
N GLY A 151 15.54 -15.36 7.25
CA GLY A 151 16.99 -15.67 7.30
C GLY A 151 17.78 -14.83 6.29
N PRO A 152 19.12 -14.90 6.34
CA PRO A 152 19.98 -14.08 5.48
C PRO A 152 19.71 -14.23 3.98
N GLU A 153 19.43 -15.44 3.52
CA GLU A 153 19.18 -15.76 2.10
C GLU A 153 17.71 -15.65 1.69
N HIS A 154 16.82 -15.25 2.59
CA HIS A 154 15.39 -15.18 2.30
C HIS A 154 15.08 -14.03 1.31
N PRO A 155 14.31 -14.26 0.24
CA PRO A 155 14.05 -13.24 -0.79
C PRO A 155 13.34 -11.99 -0.26
N MET A 156 12.70 -12.06 0.91
CA MET A 156 12.05 -10.93 1.57
C MET A 156 12.91 -10.26 2.65
N ARG A 157 14.21 -10.63 2.76
CA ARG A 157 15.13 -10.07 3.75
C ARG A 157 15.21 -8.54 3.68
N TRP A 158 15.11 -7.96 2.49
CA TRP A 158 15.10 -6.51 2.29
C TRP A 158 14.05 -5.75 3.13
N ARG A 159 12.98 -6.43 3.59
CA ARG A 159 11.93 -5.83 4.47
C ARG A 159 12.42 -5.56 5.89
N THR A 160 13.60 -6.02 6.25
CA THR A 160 14.21 -5.78 7.56
C THR A 160 15.18 -4.59 7.55
N ASP A 161 15.48 -4.04 6.36
CA ASP A 161 16.34 -2.87 6.16
C ASP A 161 15.49 -1.61 5.96
N PRO A 162 15.52 -0.63 6.91
CA PRO A 162 14.72 0.58 6.82
C PRO A 162 15.07 1.48 5.64
N ALA A 163 16.32 1.42 5.14
CA ALA A 163 16.74 2.19 3.96
C ALA A 163 16.11 1.66 2.65
N VAL A 164 15.64 0.44 2.64
CA VAL A 164 15.00 -0.20 1.48
C VAL A 164 13.49 -0.28 1.62
N ALA A 165 13.00 -0.62 2.82
CA ALA A 165 11.60 -0.90 3.10
C ALA A 165 10.81 0.29 3.64
N GLY A 166 11.49 1.35 4.10
CA GLY A 166 10.82 2.51 4.70
C GLY A 166 10.18 2.24 6.05
N GLY A 167 10.57 1.14 6.71
CA GLY A 167 10.06 0.65 7.99
C GLY A 167 9.80 -0.85 7.95
N GLY A 168 9.48 -1.42 9.09
CA GLY A 168 9.24 -2.85 9.28
C GLY A 168 7.76 -3.22 9.22
N VAL A 169 7.27 -3.85 10.31
CA VAL A 169 5.88 -4.30 10.39
C VAL A 169 4.88 -3.16 10.25
N LEU A 170 5.22 -1.96 10.70
CA LEU A 170 4.36 -0.79 10.61
C LEU A 170 4.19 -0.34 9.15
N ALA A 171 5.28 -0.25 8.40
CA ALA A 171 5.25 0.10 6.98
C ALA A 171 4.62 -1.00 6.12
N ASP A 172 4.92 -2.27 6.39
CA ASP A 172 4.39 -3.37 5.58
C ASP A 172 2.92 -3.70 5.90
N ALA A 173 2.64 -4.15 7.11
CA ALA A 173 1.30 -4.60 7.52
C ALA A 173 0.46 -3.47 8.12
N GLY A 174 1.09 -2.62 8.95
CA GLY A 174 0.42 -1.50 9.63
C GLY A 174 -0.13 -0.48 8.66
N SER A 175 0.57 -0.19 7.56
CA SER A 175 0.16 0.80 6.56
C SER A 175 -1.26 0.56 6.01
N HIS A 176 -1.65 -0.68 5.74
CA HIS A 176 -3.01 -1.01 5.30
C HIS A 176 -4.10 -0.66 6.33
N ARG A 177 -3.79 -0.78 7.62
CA ARG A 177 -4.73 -0.53 8.71
C ARG A 177 -4.79 0.95 9.04
N LEU A 178 -3.62 1.60 9.02
CA LEU A 178 -3.52 3.06 9.14
C LEU A 178 -4.25 3.74 7.98
N ASP A 179 -4.11 3.24 6.75
CA ASP A 179 -4.81 3.75 5.58
C ASP A 179 -6.34 3.74 5.75
N LEU A 180 -6.91 2.66 6.31
CA LEU A 180 -8.34 2.60 6.60
C LEU A 180 -8.77 3.65 7.63
N LEU A 181 -8.01 3.81 8.73
CA LEU A 181 -8.31 4.79 9.76
C LEU A 181 -8.21 6.22 9.22
N LEU A 182 -7.10 6.52 8.56
CA LEU A 182 -6.81 7.87 8.05
C LEU A 182 -7.73 8.25 6.88
N GLY A 183 -8.10 7.28 6.04
CA GLY A 183 -9.09 7.49 4.99
C GLY A 183 -10.50 7.80 5.52
N ALA A 184 -10.87 7.23 6.68
CA ALA A 184 -12.19 7.47 7.29
C ALA A 184 -12.21 8.69 8.24
N LEU A 185 -11.11 8.99 8.93
CA LEU A 185 -11.06 9.98 10.02
C LEU A 185 -10.15 11.18 9.70
N GLY A 186 -9.38 11.11 8.62
CA GLY A 186 -8.40 12.14 8.27
C GLY A 186 -7.17 12.13 9.19
N ARG A 187 -6.48 13.27 9.25
CA ARG A 187 -5.27 13.48 10.06
C ARG A 187 -5.57 13.38 11.54
N PRO A 188 -4.83 12.55 12.32
CA PRO A 188 -4.93 12.57 13.77
C PRO A 188 -4.35 13.86 14.34
N SER A 189 -4.93 14.34 15.44
CA SER A 189 -4.43 15.49 16.21
C SER A 189 -3.25 15.12 17.11
N HIS A 190 -3.14 13.84 17.49
CA HIS A 190 -2.04 13.31 18.30
C HIS A 190 -1.66 11.91 17.86
N VAL A 191 -0.35 11.63 17.87
CA VAL A 191 0.25 10.32 17.58
C VAL A 191 1.27 10.03 18.68
N GLU A 192 1.01 9.00 19.48
CA GLU A 192 1.97 8.42 20.39
C GLU A 192 2.40 7.05 19.89
N SER A 193 3.67 6.71 20.01
CA SER A 193 4.20 5.42 19.55
C SER A 193 5.18 4.80 20.51
N ARG A 194 5.26 3.48 20.46
CA ARG A 194 6.29 2.69 21.13
C ARG A 194 6.76 1.56 20.22
N VAL A 195 8.06 1.56 19.93
CA VAL A 195 8.74 0.47 19.21
C VAL A 195 9.45 -0.42 20.24
N ASP A 196 8.97 -1.65 20.40
CA ASP A 196 9.47 -2.57 21.44
C ASP A 196 10.62 -3.47 20.95
N ARG A 197 10.65 -3.82 19.66
CA ARG A 197 11.61 -4.78 19.10
C ARG A 197 12.00 -4.39 17.69
N ARG A 198 13.27 -4.65 17.34
CA ARG A 198 13.81 -4.42 15.99
C ARG A 198 14.54 -5.66 15.48
N PHE A 199 14.66 -5.78 14.18
CA PHE A 199 15.60 -6.67 13.52
C PHE A 199 17.03 -6.13 13.66
N PRO A 200 18.06 -6.98 13.53
CA PRO A 200 19.46 -6.52 13.48
C PRO A 200 19.70 -5.46 12.40
N ASP A 201 18.98 -5.54 11.27
CA ASP A 201 19.08 -4.60 10.14
C ASP A 201 18.37 -3.26 10.40
N GLY A 202 17.62 -3.12 11.50
CA GLY A 202 17.08 -1.86 12.00
C GLY A 202 15.56 -1.70 11.92
N CYS A 203 14.86 -2.39 11.03
CA CYS A 203 13.40 -2.32 10.96
C CYS A 203 12.74 -2.83 12.24
N GLU A 204 11.63 -2.19 12.63
CA GLU A 204 10.85 -2.61 13.78
C GLU A 204 10.08 -3.92 13.51
N ARG A 205 10.14 -4.84 14.48
CA ARG A 205 9.35 -6.07 14.53
C ARG A 205 8.03 -5.88 15.24
N ARG A 206 7.95 -4.86 16.11
CA ARG A 206 6.76 -4.54 16.88
C ARG A 206 6.65 -3.05 17.11
N ALA A 207 5.48 -2.51 16.79
CA ALA A 207 5.11 -1.14 17.07
C ALA A 207 3.70 -1.08 17.68
N ARG A 208 3.52 -0.19 18.66
CA ARG A 208 2.22 0.20 19.19
C ARG A 208 2.01 1.67 18.93
N LEU A 209 0.80 2.03 18.55
CA LEU A 209 0.41 3.42 18.32
C LEU A 209 -0.87 3.72 19.08
N THR A 210 -0.94 4.92 19.64
CA THR A 210 -2.18 5.57 20.07
C THR A 210 -2.40 6.76 19.14
N LEU A 211 -3.55 6.79 18.49
CA LEU A 211 -3.96 7.88 17.60
C LEU A 211 -5.20 8.54 18.18
N GLU A 212 -5.22 9.87 18.19
CA GLU A 212 -6.35 10.66 18.65
C GLU A 212 -6.78 11.67 17.60
N TRP A 213 -8.07 11.85 17.44
CA TRP A 213 -8.65 12.83 16.52
C TRP A 213 -9.41 13.91 17.28
N ALA A 214 -9.45 15.12 16.73
CA ALA A 214 -10.20 16.24 17.29
C ALA A 214 -11.71 15.96 17.49
N SER A 215 -12.24 14.95 16.80
CA SER A 215 -13.61 14.44 16.98
C SER A 215 -13.81 13.69 18.31
N GLY A 216 -12.76 13.41 19.08
CA GLY A 216 -12.80 12.57 20.27
C GLY A 216 -12.66 11.06 19.99
N VAL A 217 -12.51 10.66 18.73
CA VAL A 217 -12.19 9.27 18.39
C VAL A 217 -10.75 8.96 18.76
N THR A 218 -10.53 7.75 19.31
CA THR A 218 -9.20 7.22 19.64
C THR A 218 -9.00 5.84 19.02
N ALA A 219 -7.78 5.52 18.61
CA ALA A 219 -7.41 4.20 18.11
C ALA A 219 -6.13 3.70 18.78
N GLU A 220 -6.18 2.50 19.33
CA GLU A 220 -5.01 1.76 19.82
C GLU A 220 -4.64 0.69 18.80
N CYS A 221 -3.42 0.75 18.29
CA CYS A 221 -2.93 -0.16 17.25
C CYS A 221 -1.73 -0.95 17.76
N CYS A 222 -1.73 -2.26 17.54
CA CYS A 222 -0.58 -3.13 17.81
C CYS A 222 -0.25 -3.89 16.53
N PHE A 223 0.98 -3.72 16.05
CA PHE A 223 1.49 -4.42 14.88
C PHE A 223 2.73 -5.21 15.27
N ALA A 224 2.76 -6.51 14.97
CA ALA A 224 3.88 -7.35 15.34
C ALA A 224 4.18 -8.43 14.29
N TRP A 225 5.44 -8.56 13.94
CA TRP A 225 6.00 -9.78 13.41
C TRP A 225 6.47 -10.64 14.57
N ALA A 226 5.69 -11.64 14.90
CA ALA A 226 5.89 -12.51 16.07
C ALA A 226 5.52 -13.95 15.75
N GLU A 227 6.09 -14.87 16.49
CA GLU A 227 5.73 -16.28 16.42
C GLU A 227 4.27 -16.50 16.83
N GLY A 228 3.70 -17.61 16.36
CA GLY A 228 2.34 -18.02 16.66
C GLY A 228 1.36 -17.82 15.50
N PRO A 229 0.07 -18.04 15.74
CA PRO A 229 -0.95 -17.94 14.69
C PRO A 229 -1.09 -16.51 14.18
N VAL A 230 -1.41 -16.38 12.90
CA VAL A 230 -1.74 -15.08 12.29
C VAL A 230 -3.00 -14.54 12.97
N ARG A 231 -2.97 -13.26 13.29
CA ARG A 231 -4.10 -12.51 13.83
C ARG A 231 -4.23 -11.19 13.09
N ASP A 232 -5.45 -10.89 12.67
CA ASP A 232 -5.80 -9.59 12.09
C ASP A 232 -7.19 -9.23 12.62
N ARG A 233 -7.26 -8.34 13.63
CA ARG A 233 -8.49 -8.10 14.36
C ARG A 233 -8.73 -6.60 14.52
N PHE A 234 -9.93 -6.17 14.17
CA PHE A 234 -10.45 -4.84 14.40
C PHE A 234 -11.59 -4.91 15.42
N GLU A 235 -11.56 -4.01 16.40
CA GLU A 235 -12.63 -3.84 17.36
C GLU A 235 -13.03 -2.36 17.42
N ALA A 236 -14.32 -2.10 17.63
CA ALA A 236 -14.86 -0.78 17.86
C ALA A 236 -15.89 -0.82 18.97
N ARG A 237 -16.01 0.26 19.75
CA ARG A 237 -17.05 0.41 20.78
C ARG A 237 -17.86 1.68 20.55
N ALA A 238 -19.18 1.52 20.56
CA ALA A 238 -20.15 2.57 20.43
C ALA A 238 -21.34 2.32 21.36
N ALA A 239 -21.71 3.27 22.22
CA ALA A 239 -22.93 3.25 23.04
C ALA A 239 -23.24 1.88 23.71
N GLY A 240 -22.23 1.24 24.31
CA GLY A 240 -22.36 -0.06 24.97
C GLY A 240 -22.34 -1.28 24.04
N ARG A 241 -22.21 -1.10 22.73
CA ARG A 241 -22.06 -2.18 21.74
C ARG A 241 -20.58 -2.36 21.37
N SER A 242 -20.19 -3.60 21.14
CA SER A 242 -18.88 -3.96 20.58
C SER A 242 -19.05 -4.49 19.17
N TYR A 243 -18.25 -4.00 18.26
CA TYR A 243 -18.15 -4.44 16.87
C TYR A 243 -16.80 -5.13 16.72
N VAL A 244 -16.79 -6.29 16.09
CA VAL A 244 -15.55 -7.06 15.85
C VAL A 244 -15.53 -7.49 14.40
N LEU A 245 -14.38 -7.33 13.78
CA LEU A 245 -14.09 -7.83 12.44
C LEU A 245 -12.73 -8.52 12.45
N ASP A 246 -12.63 -9.69 11.85
CA ASP A 246 -11.38 -10.30 11.43
C ASP A 246 -11.21 -10.10 9.92
N PRO A 247 -10.32 -9.20 9.48
CA PRO A 247 -10.12 -8.93 8.06
C PRO A 247 -9.57 -10.12 7.27
N LEU A 248 -8.95 -11.11 7.90
CA LEU A 248 -8.50 -12.32 7.20
C LEU A 248 -9.70 -13.10 6.64
N ASP A 249 -10.77 -13.21 7.43
CA ASP A 249 -11.99 -13.88 6.99
C ASP A 249 -12.80 -13.01 6.02
N ALA A 250 -12.81 -11.71 6.25
CA ALA A 250 -13.60 -10.76 5.48
C ALA A 250 -13.00 -10.42 4.11
N ASP A 251 -11.67 -10.43 3.99
CA ASP A 251 -10.95 -10.10 2.75
C ASP A 251 -10.70 -11.33 1.85
N ALA A 252 -11.41 -12.44 2.09
CA ALA A 252 -11.31 -13.67 1.30
C ALA A 252 -11.91 -13.50 -0.11
N VAL A 253 -11.40 -12.53 -0.87
CA VAL A 253 -11.73 -12.34 -2.29
C VAL A 253 -10.60 -12.89 -3.19
N PRO A 254 -10.91 -13.46 -4.35
CA PRO A 254 -9.90 -14.10 -5.20
C PRO A 254 -8.73 -13.19 -5.56
N ASN A 255 -9.02 -11.96 -5.98
CA ASN A 255 -8.00 -10.95 -6.28
C ASN A 255 -8.45 -9.54 -5.86
N PRO A 256 -7.99 -9.01 -4.71
CA PRO A 256 -8.40 -7.68 -4.25
C PRO A 256 -7.83 -6.53 -5.09
N HIS A 257 -6.87 -6.78 -5.99
CA HIS A 257 -6.36 -5.77 -6.92
C HIS A 257 -7.32 -5.52 -8.09
N LEU A 258 -8.20 -6.47 -8.41
CA LEU A 258 -9.15 -6.31 -9.51
C LEU A 258 -10.06 -5.07 -9.35
N PRO A 259 -10.81 -4.91 -8.25
CA PRO A 259 -11.63 -3.71 -8.05
C PRO A 259 -10.79 -2.43 -7.91
N LEU A 260 -9.57 -2.52 -7.39
CA LEU A 260 -8.66 -1.38 -7.28
C LEU A 260 -8.21 -0.87 -8.67
N ILE A 261 -7.83 -1.79 -9.56
CA ILE A 261 -7.43 -1.46 -10.94
C ILE A 261 -8.62 -0.89 -11.71
N ALA A 262 -9.81 -1.49 -11.56
CA ALA A 262 -11.03 -0.99 -12.19
C ALA A 262 -11.37 0.44 -11.75
N ASP A 263 -11.29 0.76 -10.45
CA ASP A 263 -11.46 2.14 -9.95
C ASP A 263 -10.42 3.10 -10.53
N PHE A 264 -9.15 2.67 -10.55
CA PHE A 264 -8.06 3.51 -11.06
C PHE A 264 -8.22 3.83 -12.55
N VAL A 265 -8.59 2.84 -13.35
CA VAL A 265 -8.83 3.03 -14.80
C VAL A 265 -10.01 3.98 -15.04
N ALA A 266 -11.12 3.78 -14.33
CA ALA A 266 -12.27 4.68 -14.38
C ALA A 266 -11.89 6.10 -13.93
N ALA A 267 -11.16 6.25 -12.83
CA ALA A 267 -10.69 7.53 -12.32
C ALA A 267 -9.80 8.27 -13.34
N ALA A 268 -8.89 7.55 -13.99
CA ALA A 268 -8.02 8.11 -15.02
C ALA A 268 -8.82 8.60 -16.24
N GLY A 269 -9.83 7.84 -16.68
CA GLY A 269 -10.69 8.20 -17.81
C GLY A 269 -11.65 9.35 -17.51
N GLU A 270 -12.15 9.43 -16.29
CA GLU A 270 -13.10 10.44 -15.81
C GLU A 270 -12.41 11.73 -15.30
N GLY A 271 -11.09 11.72 -15.14
CA GLY A 271 -10.34 12.86 -14.59
C GLY A 271 -10.62 13.12 -13.11
N ARG A 272 -11.06 12.11 -12.35
CA ARG A 272 -11.27 12.19 -10.90
C ARG A 272 -10.10 11.57 -10.12
N ALA A 273 -10.10 11.77 -8.81
CA ALA A 273 -9.18 11.06 -7.92
C ALA A 273 -9.56 9.55 -7.83
N PRO A 274 -8.58 8.64 -7.75
CA PRO A 274 -8.84 7.23 -7.44
C PRO A 274 -9.23 7.06 -5.98
N VAL A 275 -9.72 5.88 -5.59
CA VAL A 275 -10.14 5.59 -4.21
C VAL A 275 -9.04 5.79 -3.16
N CYS A 276 -7.78 5.62 -3.55
CA CYS A 276 -6.60 5.82 -2.69
C CYS A 276 -5.63 6.82 -3.34
N PRO A 277 -5.91 8.15 -3.30
CA PRO A 277 -5.06 9.15 -3.93
C PRO A 277 -3.73 9.29 -3.19
N LEU A 278 -2.67 9.72 -3.90
CA LEU A 278 -1.33 9.92 -3.31
C LEU A 278 -1.32 10.83 -2.08
N ALA A 279 -2.16 11.87 -2.05
CA ALA A 279 -2.20 12.80 -0.93
C ALA A 279 -2.62 12.13 0.39
N GLU A 280 -3.59 11.21 0.32
CA GLU A 280 -4.03 10.46 1.49
C GLU A 280 -3.01 9.37 1.88
N ALA A 281 -2.38 8.72 0.90
CA ALA A 281 -1.30 7.77 1.17
C ALA A 281 -0.07 8.44 1.79
N ALA A 282 0.25 9.69 1.40
CA ALA A 282 1.30 10.47 2.02
C ALA A 282 1.04 10.75 3.51
N LEU A 283 -0.22 10.90 3.91
CA LEU A 283 -0.59 11.02 5.33
C LEU A 283 -0.27 9.73 6.11
N VAL A 284 -0.45 8.56 5.49
CA VAL A 284 -0.04 7.28 6.10
C VAL A 284 1.47 7.26 6.34
N ASP A 285 2.26 7.68 5.34
CA ASP A 285 3.72 7.75 5.44
C ASP A 285 4.17 8.73 6.55
N GLU A 286 3.51 9.88 6.67
CA GLU A 286 3.79 10.86 7.74
C GLU A 286 3.54 10.28 9.14
N VAL A 287 2.44 9.54 9.33
CA VAL A 287 2.16 8.86 10.61
C VAL A 287 3.20 7.77 10.89
N ILE A 288 3.60 7.00 9.88
CA ILE A 288 4.66 5.99 10.01
C ILE A 288 5.98 6.66 10.38
N ALA A 289 6.37 7.74 9.70
CA ALA A 289 7.61 8.45 9.99
C ALA A 289 7.62 9.04 11.41
N ALA A 290 6.52 9.66 11.84
CA ALA A 290 6.38 10.18 13.20
C ALA A 290 6.45 9.07 14.27
N ALA A 291 5.89 7.89 13.96
CA ALA A 291 5.91 6.75 14.88
C ALA A 291 7.29 6.08 14.99
N LEU A 292 8.18 6.23 14.02
CA LEU A 292 9.51 5.63 13.99
C LEU A 292 10.65 6.58 14.39
N ALA A 293 10.35 7.88 14.48
CA ALA A 293 11.28 8.91 14.95
C ALA A 293 11.59 8.76 16.45
#